data_5d548c0c97415791543a20c75af4f6b4
#
_entry.id   5d548c0c97415791543a20c75af4f6b4
#
_cell.length_a   1.000
_cell.length_b   1.000
_cell.length_c   1.000
_cell.angle_alpha   90.00
_cell.angle_beta   90.00
_cell.angle_gamma   90.00
#
_symmetry.space_group_name_H-M   'P 1'
#
loop_
_entity.id
_entity.type
_entity.pdbx_description
1 polymer ?
#
loop_
_entity_poly.entity_id
_entity_poly.type
_entity_poly.pdbx_seq_one_letter_code
_entity_poly.pdbx_strand_id
1 'polypeptide(L)'
;MTVNTDCFGVFLRYALPVSPSGAATRSRQDRSADSRTLILDAAVACLVELGYAGASTLAIQAKAGVSRGRLLHHFPSRDDLLVAAAQHLSSTHLRQIEDRVAGALAGEPEGPRRVDRCIELLWATFQEPPFWAAMELWTAARTNRSLAQSLRPAERQLREAIRKVGDRIWGPAVCAHPRYGELRELLFTSMRGAALPYAFRTRPPVTDPHVALWQGMARGILFGEVASQR
;
A
#
# COMPACT_ATOMS: atom_id res chain seq x y z
N MET A 1 -8.66 -24.93 -17.36
CA MET A 1 -8.59 -23.53 -16.89
C MET A 1 -7.62 -23.51 -15.73
N THR A 2 -6.35 -23.28 -16.03
CA THR A 2 -5.25 -23.31 -15.05
C THR A 2 -5.18 -21.94 -14.40
N VAL A 3 -5.47 -21.87 -13.10
CA VAL A 3 -5.31 -20.68 -12.29
C VAL A 3 -3.82 -20.37 -12.21
N ASN A 4 -3.45 -19.14 -12.62
CA ASN A 4 -2.08 -18.69 -12.70
C ASN A 4 -1.45 -18.66 -11.29
N THR A 5 -0.53 -19.58 -11.03
CA THR A 5 0.14 -19.82 -9.74
C THR A 5 1.21 -18.76 -9.42
N ASP A 6 1.53 -17.87 -10.36
CA ASP A 6 2.62 -16.91 -10.21
C ASP A 6 2.29 -15.70 -9.32
N CYS A 7 1.01 -15.42 -9.06
CA CYS A 7 0.61 -14.44 -8.02
C CYS A 7 0.93 -14.92 -6.59
N PHE A 8 1.05 -16.26 -6.39
CA PHE A 8 1.36 -16.84 -5.07
C PHE A 8 2.84 -16.71 -4.68
N GLY A 9 3.74 -16.62 -5.64
CA GLY A 9 5.19 -16.53 -5.39
C GLY A 9 5.63 -15.24 -4.69
N VAL A 10 4.88 -14.16 -4.84
CA VAL A 10 5.15 -12.87 -4.17
C VAL A 10 4.68 -12.90 -2.71
N PHE A 11 3.69 -13.72 -2.40
CA PHE A 11 3.10 -13.84 -1.05
C PHE A 11 4.03 -14.51 -0.02
N LEU A 12 4.88 -15.45 -0.46
CA LEU A 12 5.77 -16.17 0.48
C LEU A 12 6.89 -15.28 1.07
N ARG A 13 7.16 -14.12 0.52
CA ARG A 13 8.18 -13.19 1.05
C ARG A 13 7.71 -12.34 2.22
N TYR A 14 6.41 -12.36 2.55
CA TYR A 14 5.84 -11.63 3.69
C TYR A 14 5.61 -12.49 4.94
N ALA A 15 5.88 -13.80 4.86
CA ALA A 15 5.94 -14.64 6.04
C ALA A 15 7.27 -14.41 6.77
N LEU A 16 7.28 -13.54 7.76
CA LEU A 16 8.43 -13.34 8.65
C LEU A 16 8.70 -14.65 9.40
N PRO A 17 9.96 -15.12 9.50
CA PRO A 17 10.32 -16.26 10.33
C PRO A 17 10.08 -15.90 11.78
N VAL A 18 9.19 -16.64 12.43
CA VAL A 18 9.04 -16.62 13.89
C VAL A 18 10.20 -17.38 14.48
N SER A 19 11.23 -16.69 14.96
CA SER A 19 12.29 -17.29 15.75
C SER A 19 11.82 -17.49 17.19
N PRO A 20 11.92 -18.70 17.77
CA PRO A 20 11.66 -18.89 19.19
C PRO A 20 12.89 -18.46 19.98
N SER A 21 12.82 -17.37 20.71
CA SER A 21 13.85 -16.96 21.65
C SER A 21 13.28 -16.67 23.03
N GLY A 22 13.78 -17.38 24.03
CA GLY A 22 13.97 -16.97 25.41
C GLY A 22 12.72 -16.65 26.24
N ALA A 23 12.37 -17.51 27.17
CA ALA A 23 11.37 -17.29 28.22
C ALA A 23 11.85 -16.21 29.22
N ALA A 24 11.74 -14.94 28.85
CA ALA A 24 11.67 -13.83 29.78
C ALA A 24 10.20 -13.59 30.13
N THR A 25 9.90 -13.31 31.40
CA THR A 25 8.54 -13.04 31.89
C THR A 25 8.00 -11.77 31.22
N ARG A 26 7.32 -11.95 30.07
CA ARG A 26 6.73 -10.82 29.30
C ARG A 26 5.66 -10.14 30.13
N SER A 27 5.70 -8.83 30.19
CA SER A 27 4.72 -8.01 30.89
C SER A 27 3.31 -8.22 30.31
N ARG A 28 2.27 -7.86 31.08
CA ARG A 28 0.88 -7.92 30.62
C ARG A 28 0.67 -7.00 29.39
N GLN A 29 1.42 -5.90 29.32
CA GLN A 29 1.40 -4.97 28.18
C GLN A 29 2.04 -5.58 26.93
N ASP A 30 3.16 -6.29 27.05
CA ASP A 30 3.83 -6.95 25.91
C ASP A 30 2.92 -8.02 25.30
N ARG A 31 2.27 -8.84 26.14
CA ARG A 31 1.31 -9.87 25.67
C ARG A 31 0.07 -9.26 24.99
N SER A 32 -0.34 -8.07 25.41
CA SER A 32 -1.45 -7.35 24.79
C SER A 32 -1.05 -6.78 23.43
N ALA A 33 0.14 -6.16 23.32
CA ALA A 33 0.72 -5.66 22.10
C ALA A 33 0.93 -6.78 21.06
N ASP A 34 1.52 -7.91 21.48
CA ASP A 34 1.70 -9.10 20.64
C ASP A 34 0.35 -9.60 20.10
N SER A 35 -0.67 -9.66 20.95
CA SER A 35 -2.02 -10.09 20.53
C SER A 35 -2.65 -9.14 19.53
N ARG A 36 -2.48 -7.83 19.71
CA ARG A 36 -3.00 -6.82 18.78
C ARG A 36 -2.34 -6.96 17.41
N THR A 37 -1.04 -7.14 17.35
CA THR A 37 -0.29 -7.36 16.11
C THR A 37 -0.73 -8.63 15.40
N LEU A 38 -0.85 -9.76 16.11
CA LEU A 38 -1.35 -11.02 15.54
C LEU A 38 -2.76 -10.87 14.92
N ILE A 39 -3.66 -10.13 15.57
CA ILE A 39 -5.00 -9.86 15.04
C ILE A 39 -4.93 -9.00 13.78
N LEU A 40 -4.08 -7.96 13.77
CA LEU A 40 -3.92 -7.09 12.61
C LEU A 40 -3.33 -7.85 11.42
N ASP A 41 -2.30 -8.66 11.62
CA ASP A 41 -1.68 -9.47 10.56
C ASP A 41 -2.67 -10.48 9.98
N ALA A 42 -3.46 -11.14 10.82
CA ALA A 42 -4.52 -12.04 10.37
C ALA A 42 -5.62 -11.30 9.61
N ALA A 43 -5.99 -10.09 10.04
CA ALA A 43 -6.99 -9.27 9.36
C ALA A 43 -6.49 -8.78 8.01
N VAL A 44 -5.21 -8.38 7.91
CA VAL A 44 -4.55 -8.05 6.62
C VAL A 44 -4.62 -9.24 5.69
N ALA A 45 -4.21 -10.41 6.15
CA ALA A 45 -4.22 -11.62 5.32
C ALA A 45 -5.64 -11.95 4.84
N CYS A 46 -6.66 -11.91 5.72
CA CYS A 46 -8.05 -12.12 5.33
C CYS A 46 -8.54 -11.06 4.32
N LEU A 47 -8.20 -9.79 4.53
CA LEU A 47 -8.61 -8.71 3.63
C LEU A 47 -8.01 -8.88 2.22
N VAL A 48 -6.74 -9.25 2.15
CA VAL A 48 -6.03 -9.45 0.87
C VAL A 48 -6.49 -10.73 0.16
N GLU A 49 -6.65 -11.83 0.90
CA GLU A 49 -6.99 -13.15 0.32
C GLU A 49 -8.47 -13.29 -0.03
N LEU A 50 -9.36 -12.75 0.81
CA LEU A 50 -10.80 -12.98 0.77
C LEU A 50 -11.62 -11.73 0.42
N GLY A 51 -10.96 -10.58 0.29
CA GLY A 51 -11.59 -9.28 0.10
C GLY A 51 -12.39 -8.81 1.33
N TYR A 52 -13.00 -7.63 1.20
CA TYR A 52 -13.79 -7.06 2.30
C TYR A 52 -14.94 -8.00 2.74
N ALA A 53 -15.66 -8.61 1.81
CA ALA A 53 -16.82 -9.45 2.17
C ALA A 53 -16.39 -10.69 2.97
N GLY A 54 -15.31 -11.36 2.59
CA GLY A 54 -14.81 -12.58 3.20
C GLY A 54 -14.01 -12.36 4.50
N ALA A 55 -13.47 -11.17 4.74
CA ALA A 55 -12.72 -10.83 5.95
C ALA A 55 -13.64 -10.67 7.18
N SER A 56 -14.33 -11.75 7.56
CA SER A 56 -15.22 -11.76 8.74
C SER A 56 -14.42 -11.83 10.04
N THR A 57 -15.01 -11.38 11.15
CA THR A 57 -14.39 -11.50 12.48
C THR A 57 -14.12 -12.96 12.86
N LEU A 58 -14.94 -13.90 12.39
CA LEU A 58 -14.76 -15.33 12.61
C LEU A 58 -13.53 -15.85 11.85
N ALA A 59 -13.37 -15.49 10.57
CA ALA A 59 -12.21 -15.86 9.78
C ALA A 59 -10.92 -15.29 10.36
N ILE A 60 -10.95 -14.01 10.75
CA ILE A 60 -9.80 -13.33 11.34
C ILE A 60 -9.43 -13.96 12.69
N GLN A 61 -10.42 -14.24 13.55
CA GLN A 61 -10.23 -14.90 14.84
C GLN A 61 -9.58 -16.28 14.66
N ALA A 62 -10.07 -17.10 13.74
CA ALA A 62 -9.53 -18.42 13.45
C ALA A 62 -8.08 -18.31 12.97
N LYS A 63 -7.79 -17.40 12.05
CA LYS A 63 -6.45 -17.18 11.48
C LYS A 63 -5.46 -16.63 12.52
N ALA A 64 -5.91 -15.75 13.41
CA ALA A 64 -5.09 -15.18 14.50
C ALA A 64 -4.87 -16.12 15.68
N GLY A 65 -5.64 -17.19 15.80
CA GLY A 65 -5.57 -18.11 16.93
C GLY A 65 -5.96 -17.47 18.28
N VAL A 66 -6.87 -16.47 18.27
CA VAL A 66 -7.30 -15.76 19.47
C VAL A 66 -8.76 -16.04 19.81
N SER A 67 -9.16 -15.83 21.07
CA SER A 67 -10.56 -15.91 21.47
C SER A 67 -11.36 -14.69 20.98
N ARG A 68 -12.69 -14.88 20.78
CA ARG A 68 -13.60 -13.79 20.42
C ARG A 68 -13.54 -12.62 21.40
N GLY A 69 -13.46 -12.90 22.71
CA GLY A 69 -13.36 -11.86 23.73
C GLY A 69 -12.09 -11.03 23.60
N ARG A 70 -10.96 -11.68 23.26
CA ARG A 70 -9.69 -10.98 23.03
C ARG A 70 -9.75 -10.11 21.78
N LEU A 71 -10.33 -10.58 20.68
CA LEU A 71 -10.50 -9.80 19.46
C LEU A 71 -11.36 -8.56 19.74
N LEU A 72 -12.53 -8.71 20.36
CA LEU A 72 -13.45 -7.60 20.67
C LEU A 72 -12.88 -6.63 21.70
N HIS A 73 -11.99 -7.07 22.60
CA HIS A 73 -11.29 -6.19 23.52
C HIS A 73 -10.37 -5.20 22.78
N HIS A 74 -9.70 -5.65 21.70
CA HIS A 74 -8.83 -4.80 20.91
C HIS A 74 -9.58 -3.98 19.85
N PHE A 75 -10.63 -4.56 19.25
CA PHE A 75 -11.36 -3.97 18.14
C PHE A 75 -12.87 -4.14 18.35
N PRO A 76 -13.58 -3.07 18.77
CA PRO A 76 -15.02 -3.14 19.07
C PRO A 76 -15.88 -3.53 17.90
N SER A 77 -15.49 -3.19 16.67
CA SER A 77 -16.22 -3.53 15.46
C SER A 77 -15.31 -4.17 14.39
N ARG A 78 -15.96 -4.87 13.45
CA ARG A 78 -15.27 -5.42 12.27
C ARG A 78 -14.69 -4.31 11.40
N ASP A 79 -15.42 -3.23 11.22
CA ASP A 79 -15.01 -2.12 10.37
C ASP A 79 -13.78 -1.42 10.96
N ASP A 80 -13.74 -1.18 12.29
CA ASP A 80 -12.56 -0.63 12.96
C ASP A 80 -11.35 -1.54 12.85
N LEU A 81 -11.56 -2.86 12.98
CA LEU A 81 -10.50 -3.85 12.79
C LEU A 81 -9.92 -3.80 11.38
N LEU A 82 -10.76 -3.79 10.34
CA LEU A 82 -10.30 -3.80 8.95
C LEU A 82 -9.61 -2.48 8.56
N VAL A 83 -10.11 -1.35 9.06
CA VAL A 83 -9.45 -0.04 8.88
C VAL A 83 -8.08 -0.03 9.56
N ALA A 84 -7.99 -0.50 10.81
CA ALA A 84 -6.73 -0.60 11.54
C ALA A 84 -5.73 -1.58 10.86
N ALA A 85 -6.23 -2.67 10.29
CA ALA A 85 -5.42 -3.62 9.52
C ALA A 85 -4.84 -2.97 8.24
N ALA A 86 -5.65 -2.23 7.49
CA ALA A 86 -5.18 -1.51 6.32
C ALA A 86 -4.16 -0.41 6.68
N GLN A 87 -4.35 0.31 7.80
CA GLN A 87 -3.37 1.28 8.31
C GLN A 87 -2.05 0.60 8.71
N HIS A 88 -2.12 -0.54 9.41
CA HIS A 88 -0.96 -1.33 9.80
C HIS A 88 -0.17 -1.80 8.59
N LEU A 89 -0.83 -2.38 7.60
CA LEU A 89 -0.24 -2.80 6.33
C LEU A 89 0.42 -1.60 5.61
N SER A 90 -0.32 -0.50 5.44
CA SER A 90 0.17 0.69 4.72
C SER A 90 1.37 1.33 5.41
N SER A 91 1.36 1.44 6.75
CA SER A 91 2.48 2.05 7.48
C SER A 91 3.76 1.21 7.43
N THR A 92 3.63 -0.11 7.46
CA THR A 92 4.76 -1.04 7.29
C THR A 92 5.30 -0.96 5.86
N HIS A 93 4.41 -0.94 4.90
CA HIS A 93 4.76 -0.90 3.48
C HIS A 93 5.42 0.43 3.07
N LEU A 94 4.96 1.57 3.58
CA LEU A 94 5.58 2.88 3.28
C LEU A 94 7.05 2.93 3.71
N ARG A 95 7.41 2.34 4.85
CA ARG A 95 8.82 2.23 5.27
C ARG A 95 9.63 1.37 4.30
N GLN A 96 9.08 0.24 3.87
CA GLN A 96 9.76 -0.65 2.90
C GLN A 96 9.93 0.01 1.53
N ILE A 97 8.93 0.80 1.08
CA ILE A 97 9.04 1.59 -0.15
C ILE A 97 10.17 2.60 -0.01
N GLU A 98 10.23 3.34 1.08
CA GLU A 98 11.26 4.35 1.31
C GLU A 98 12.67 3.75 1.23
N ASP A 99 12.92 2.64 1.94
CA ASP A 99 14.21 1.93 1.92
C ASP A 99 14.55 1.39 0.53
N ARG A 100 13.57 0.75 -0.14
CA ARG A 100 13.73 0.19 -1.48
C ARG A 100 14.05 1.26 -2.52
N VAL A 101 13.33 2.38 -2.47
CA VAL A 101 13.52 3.48 -3.42
C VAL A 101 14.83 4.21 -3.14
N ALA A 102 15.18 4.44 -1.88
CA ALA A 102 16.48 5.01 -1.52
C ALA A 102 17.62 4.17 -2.08
N GLY A 103 17.55 2.84 -1.96
CA GLY A 103 18.53 1.92 -2.56
C GLY A 103 18.53 1.97 -4.09
N ALA A 104 17.35 1.98 -4.72
CA ALA A 104 17.23 1.97 -6.19
C ALA A 104 17.69 3.29 -6.86
N LEU A 105 17.64 4.40 -6.12
CA LEU A 105 18.05 5.73 -6.58
C LEU A 105 19.43 6.15 -6.05
N ALA A 106 20.11 5.28 -5.30
CA ALA A 106 21.44 5.56 -4.79
C ALA A 106 22.43 5.80 -5.95
N GLY A 107 23.06 6.99 -5.94
CA GLY A 107 23.99 7.40 -7.00
C GLY A 107 23.34 7.90 -8.29
N GLU A 108 22.01 7.85 -8.43
CA GLU A 108 21.32 8.47 -9.57
C GLU A 108 21.27 9.99 -9.36
N PRO A 109 21.90 10.80 -10.26
CA PRO A 109 21.86 12.24 -10.14
C PRO A 109 20.45 12.80 -10.36
N GLU A 110 20.19 13.98 -9.79
CA GLU A 110 18.94 14.69 -10.06
C GLU A 110 18.81 15.01 -11.55
N GLY A 111 17.61 14.81 -12.10
CA GLY A 111 17.36 15.04 -13.52
C GLY A 111 16.29 14.14 -14.11
N PRO A 112 16.07 14.21 -15.44
CA PRO A 112 15.00 13.49 -16.11
C PRO A 112 15.00 11.97 -15.89
N ARG A 113 16.17 11.33 -15.91
CA ARG A 113 16.30 9.88 -15.68
C ARG A 113 15.84 9.47 -14.29
N ARG A 114 16.22 10.26 -13.25
CA ARG A 114 15.75 10.01 -11.89
C ARG A 114 14.23 10.13 -11.79
N VAL A 115 13.63 11.12 -12.45
CA VAL A 115 12.17 11.29 -12.51
C VAL A 115 11.51 10.10 -13.18
N ASP A 116 12.03 9.61 -14.29
CA ASP A 116 11.52 8.42 -14.97
C ASP A 116 11.54 7.20 -14.03
N ARG A 117 12.65 7.01 -13.31
CA ARG A 117 12.80 5.90 -12.36
C ARG A 117 11.85 6.03 -11.16
N CYS A 118 11.64 7.23 -10.66
CA CYS A 118 10.64 7.49 -9.60
C CYS A 118 9.23 7.09 -10.05
N ILE A 119 8.86 7.39 -11.30
CA ILE A 119 7.56 7.03 -11.87
C ILE A 119 7.39 5.51 -11.96
N GLU A 120 8.40 4.78 -12.42
CA GLU A 120 8.39 3.31 -12.47
C GLU A 120 8.20 2.70 -11.07
N LEU A 121 8.97 3.17 -10.09
CA LEU A 121 8.91 2.71 -8.71
C LEU A 121 7.55 3.04 -8.06
N LEU A 122 7.01 4.23 -8.34
CA LEU A 122 5.68 4.62 -7.88
C LEU A 122 4.61 3.73 -8.52
N TRP A 123 4.66 3.50 -9.84
CA TRP A 123 3.71 2.63 -10.53
C TRP A 123 3.70 1.20 -9.95
N ALA A 124 4.87 0.66 -9.59
CA ALA A 124 4.97 -0.67 -9.00
C ALA A 124 4.16 -0.79 -7.70
N THR A 125 4.04 0.29 -6.91
CA THR A 125 3.29 0.27 -5.64
C THR A 125 1.78 0.04 -5.82
N PHE A 126 1.23 0.39 -6.97
CA PHE A 126 -0.19 0.18 -7.30
C PHE A 126 -0.51 -1.29 -7.67
N GLN A 127 0.48 -2.16 -7.69
CA GLN A 127 0.31 -3.60 -7.92
C GLN A 127 0.41 -4.41 -6.62
N GLU A 128 0.72 -3.76 -5.52
CA GLU A 128 1.05 -4.41 -4.26
C GLU A 128 -0.18 -4.53 -3.33
N PRO A 129 -0.17 -5.49 -2.38
CA PRO A 129 -1.32 -5.78 -1.52
C PRO A 129 -1.94 -4.57 -0.80
N PRO A 130 -1.17 -3.56 -0.32
CA PRO A 130 -1.76 -2.39 0.32
C PRO A 130 -2.71 -1.59 -0.57
N PHE A 131 -2.40 -1.50 -1.86
CA PHE A 131 -3.29 -0.84 -2.82
C PHE A 131 -4.63 -1.58 -2.92
N TRP A 132 -4.60 -2.89 -3.09
CA TRP A 132 -5.81 -3.70 -3.23
C TRP A 132 -6.65 -3.71 -1.95
N ALA A 133 -6.00 -3.80 -0.78
CA ALA A 133 -6.70 -3.68 0.50
C ALA A 133 -7.43 -2.32 0.64
N ALA A 134 -6.80 -1.23 0.21
CA ALA A 134 -7.44 0.09 0.20
C ALA A 134 -8.64 0.13 -0.76
N MET A 135 -8.51 -0.44 -1.96
CA MET A 135 -9.60 -0.48 -2.95
C MET A 135 -10.82 -1.29 -2.45
N GLU A 136 -10.60 -2.41 -1.78
CA GLU A 136 -11.65 -3.19 -1.12
C GLU A 136 -12.42 -2.35 -0.10
N LEU A 137 -11.72 -1.65 0.78
CA LEU A 137 -12.35 -0.80 1.80
C LEU A 137 -13.07 0.42 1.19
N TRP A 138 -12.49 1.07 0.18
CA TRP A 138 -13.12 2.21 -0.48
C TRP A 138 -14.40 1.80 -1.21
N THR A 139 -14.37 0.68 -1.91
CA THR A 139 -15.54 0.14 -2.61
C THR A 139 -16.65 -0.20 -1.62
N ALA A 140 -16.32 -0.88 -0.53
CA ALA A 140 -17.28 -1.22 0.53
C ALA A 140 -17.81 0.03 1.24
N ALA A 141 -16.98 1.03 1.52
CA ALA A 141 -17.38 2.27 2.19
C ALA A 141 -18.40 3.10 1.40
N ARG A 142 -18.49 2.90 0.08
CA ARG A 142 -19.50 3.56 -0.78
C ARG A 142 -20.93 3.28 -0.32
N THR A 143 -21.18 2.08 0.19
CA THR A 143 -22.51 1.62 0.63
C THR A 143 -22.60 1.33 2.12
N ASN A 144 -21.48 1.32 2.84
CA ASN A 144 -21.43 1.10 4.29
C ASN A 144 -21.02 2.40 5.01
N ARG A 145 -22.02 3.05 5.64
CA ARG A 145 -21.84 4.33 6.33
C ARG A 145 -20.92 4.24 7.55
N SER A 146 -20.98 3.14 8.31
CA SER A 146 -20.12 2.90 9.48
C SER A 146 -18.65 2.80 9.04
N LEU A 147 -18.38 1.95 8.06
CA LEU A 147 -17.04 1.82 7.50
C LEU A 147 -16.50 3.16 6.96
N ALA A 148 -17.34 3.93 6.24
CA ALA A 148 -16.95 5.23 5.71
C ALA A 148 -16.57 6.22 6.83
N GLN A 149 -17.23 6.18 7.98
CA GLN A 149 -16.92 7.01 9.14
C GLN A 149 -15.57 6.63 9.76
N SER A 150 -15.32 5.33 9.97
CA SER A 150 -14.05 4.84 10.51
C SER A 150 -12.87 5.04 9.54
N LEU A 151 -13.13 4.95 8.23
CA LEU A 151 -12.10 5.06 7.20
C LEU A 151 -11.59 6.49 6.97
N ARG A 152 -12.44 7.52 7.08
CA ARG A 152 -12.08 8.93 6.80
C ARG A 152 -10.84 9.45 7.53
N PRO A 153 -10.70 9.28 8.86
CA PRO A 153 -9.49 9.71 9.57
C PRO A 153 -8.25 8.93 9.13
N ALA A 154 -8.38 7.63 8.90
CA ALA A 154 -7.32 6.75 8.43
C ALA A 154 -6.78 7.19 7.06
N GLU A 155 -7.67 7.52 6.14
CA GLU A 155 -7.34 8.01 4.80
C GLU A 155 -6.59 9.35 4.81
N ARG A 156 -6.97 10.26 5.70
CA ARG A 156 -6.23 11.52 5.86
C ARG A 156 -4.80 11.30 6.33
N GLN A 157 -4.62 10.42 7.32
CA GLN A 157 -3.30 10.07 7.86
C GLN A 157 -2.44 9.37 6.80
N LEU A 158 -3.03 8.41 6.07
CA LEU A 158 -2.34 7.69 5.00
C LEU A 158 -1.91 8.63 3.88
N ARG A 159 -2.77 9.52 3.43
CA ARG A 159 -2.47 10.52 2.40
C ARG A 159 -1.30 11.41 2.79
N GLU A 160 -1.28 11.88 4.04
CA GLU A 160 -0.18 12.69 4.55
C GLU A 160 1.13 11.91 4.65
N ALA A 161 1.08 10.64 5.07
CA ALA A 161 2.24 9.77 5.11
C ALA A 161 2.79 9.49 3.70
N ILE A 162 1.92 9.18 2.73
CA ILE A 162 2.29 8.99 1.32
C ILE A 162 2.94 10.26 0.76
N ARG A 163 2.39 11.44 1.07
CA ARG A 163 2.96 12.71 0.63
C ARG A 163 4.38 12.88 1.16
N LYS A 164 4.60 12.66 2.45
CA LYS A 164 5.93 12.81 3.08
C LYS A 164 6.96 11.85 2.50
N VAL A 165 6.58 10.60 2.28
CA VAL A 165 7.46 9.60 1.64
C VAL A 165 7.75 10.00 0.19
N GLY A 166 6.71 10.42 -0.55
CA GLY A 166 6.84 10.92 -1.91
C GLY A 166 7.82 12.09 -2.00
N ASP A 167 7.67 13.12 -1.16
CA ASP A 167 8.53 14.29 -1.17
C ASP A 167 10.03 13.91 -0.96
N ARG A 168 10.31 12.90 -0.13
CA ARG A 168 11.69 12.38 0.03
C ARG A 168 12.20 11.63 -1.20
N ILE A 169 11.32 10.89 -1.87
CA ILE A 169 11.65 10.12 -3.08
C ILE A 169 11.98 11.05 -4.26
N TRP A 170 11.13 12.05 -4.49
CA TRP A 170 11.30 13.00 -5.58
C TRP A 170 12.52 13.91 -5.41
N GLY A 171 12.88 14.20 -4.17
CA GLY A 171 14.01 15.06 -3.82
C GLY A 171 13.67 16.56 -3.82
N PRO A 172 14.55 17.36 -3.20
CA PRO A 172 14.26 18.77 -2.93
C PRO A 172 14.08 19.62 -4.19
N ALA A 173 14.85 19.39 -5.24
CA ALA A 173 14.77 20.18 -6.46
C ALA A 173 13.42 20.00 -7.18
N VAL A 174 12.93 18.77 -7.27
CA VAL A 174 11.61 18.48 -7.86
C VAL A 174 10.49 19.02 -6.96
N CYS A 175 10.59 18.84 -5.65
CA CYS A 175 9.59 19.32 -4.70
C CYS A 175 9.48 20.86 -4.68
N ALA A 176 10.55 21.58 -4.98
CA ALA A 176 10.56 23.03 -5.09
C ALA A 176 9.92 23.57 -6.38
N HIS A 177 9.67 22.71 -7.36
CA HIS A 177 9.07 23.14 -8.63
C HIS A 177 7.62 23.60 -8.43
N PRO A 178 7.21 24.78 -8.96
CA PRO A 178 5.87 25.35 -8.74
C PRO A 178 4.71 24.43 -9.06
N ARG A 179 4.88 23.59 -10.09
CA ARG A 179 3.85 22.65 -10.55
C ARG A 179 4.00 21.22 -9.97
N TYR A 180 4.89 20.99 -9.01
CA TYR A 180 5.08 19.66 -8.42
C TYR A 180 3.80 19.11 -7.80
N GLY A 181 3.05 19.95 -7.08
CA GLY A 181 1.78 19.53 -6.46
C GLY A 181 0.75 19.03 -7.47
N GLU A 182 0.62 19.72 -8.61
CA GLU A 182 -0.28 19.33 -9.71
C GLU A 182 0.18 18.00 -10.35
N LEU A 183 1.46 17.88 -10.64
CA LEU A 183 2.05 16.68 -11.21
C LEU A 183 1.83 15.47 -10.31
N ARG A 184 2.11 15.61 -9.03
CA ARG A 184 1.93 14.53 -8.05
C ARG A 184 0.47 14.05 -7.99
N GLU A 185 -0.49 14.97 -7.90
CA GLU A 185 -1.91 14.64 -7.85
C GLU A 185 -2.37 13.94 -9.14
N LEU A 186 -1.92 14.43 -10.28
CA LEU A 186 -2.25 13.85 -11.57
C LEU A 186 -1.67 12.44 -11.74
N LEU A 187 -0.39 12.23 -11.39
CA LEU A 187 0.23 10.91 -11.40
C LEU A 187 -0.52 9.93 -10.49
N PHE A 188 -0.77 10.32 -9.24
CA PHE A 188 -1.43 9.46 -8.27
C PHE A 188 -2.84 9.07 -8.71
N THR A 189 -3.62 10.02 -9.23
CA THR A 189 -5.01 9.79 -9.65
C THR A 189 -5.06 8.93 -10.92
N SER A 190 -4.21 9.22 -11.92
CA SER A 190 -4.20 8.46 -13.16
C SER A 190 -3.64 7.05 -12.98
N MET A 191 -2.57 6.87 -12.19
CA MET A 191 -2.03 5.54 -11.86
C MET A 191 -3.04 4.68 -11.12
N ARG A 192 -3.76 5.24 -10.15
CA ARG A 192 -4.85 4.54 -9.46
C ARG A 192 -5.91 4.05 -10.44
N GLY A 193 -6.36 4.89 -11.36
CA GLY A 193 -7.32 4.52 -12.39
C GLY A 193 -6.80 3.44 -13.32
N ALA A 194 -5.55 3.57 -13.78
CA ALA A 194 -4.90 2.61 -14.65
C ALA A 194 -4.64 1.26 -13.98
N ALA A 195 -4.51 1.23 -12.63
CA ALA A 195 -4.26 0.00 -11.87
C ALA A 195 -5.51 -0.88 -11.73
N LEU A 196 -6.71 -0.31 -11.62
CA LEU A 196 -7.94 -1.08 -11.35
C LEU A 196 -8.19 -2.24 -12.32
N PRO A 197 -8.01 -2.10 -13.66
CA PRO A 197 -8.20 -3.22 -14.58
C PRO A 197 -7.24 -4.39 -14.37
N TYR A 198 -6.13 -4.19 -13.64
CA TYR A 198 -5.19 -5.27 -13.34
C TYR A 198 -5.74 -6.32 -12.35
N ALA A 199 -6.86 -6.05 -11.69
CA ALA A 199 -7.61 -7.04 -10.94
C ALA A 199 -7.99 -8.29 -11.79
N PHE A 200 -8.10 -8.12 -13.13
CA PHE A 200 -8.49 -9.19 -14.05
C PHE A 200 -7.67 -9.24 -15.35
N ARG A 201 -6.71 -8.33 -15.54
CA ARG A 201 -5.80 -8.35 -16.70
C ARG A 201 -4.61 -9.26 -16.46
N THR A 202 -4.18 -9.94 -17.53
CA THR A 202 -3.00 -10.82 -17.52
C THR A 202 -1.72 -10.12 -17.98
N ARG A 203 -1.83 -8.88 -18.50
CA ARG A 203 -0.68 -8.11 -18.98
C ARG A 203 0.22 -7.70 -17.80
N PRO A 204 1.57 -7.87 -17.91
CA PRO A 204 2.48 -7.40 -16.87
C PRO A 204 2.40 -5.86 -16.70
N PRO A 205 2.26 -5.35 -15.47
CA PRO A 205 2.16 -3.90 -15.21
C PRO A 205 3.36 -3.10 -15.73
N VAL A 206 4.56 -3.68 -15.71
CA VAL A 206 5.80 -3.04 -16.19
C VAL A 206 5.75 -2.67 -17.68
N THR A 207 4.90 -3.32 -18.46
CA THR A 207 4.70 -3.03 -19.88
C THR A 207 3.49 -2.14 -20.16
N ASP A 208 2.92 -1.49 -19.14
CA ASP A 208 1.80 -0.59 -19.32
C ASP A 208 2.21 0.66 -20.12
N PRO A 209 1.52 1.00 -21.22
CA PRO A 209 1.89 2.13 -22.06
C PRO A 209 1.77 3.48 -21.35
N HIS A 210 0.98 3.57 -20.27
CA HIS A 210 0.87 4.79 -19.48
C HIS A 210 2.19 5.17 -18.79
N VAL A 211 3.10 4.20 -18.52
CA VAL A 211 4.39 4.52 -17.89
C VAL A 211 5.16 5.55 -18.73
N ALA A 212 5.28 5.30 -20.03
CA ALA A 212 5.97 6.24 -20.94
C ALA A 212 5.24 7.61 -21.05
N LEU A 213 3.90 7.60 -21.00
CA LEU A 213 3.10 8.82 -21.00
C LEU A 213 3.33 9.64 -19.72
N TRP A 214 3.33 9.01 -18.54
CA TRP A 214 3.61 9.68 -17.28
C TRP A 214 5.02 10.26 -17.23
N GLN A 215 6.02 9.51 -17.73
CA GLN A 215 7.41 9.96 -17.82
C GLN A 215 7.53 11.18 -18.73
N GLY A 216 6.96 11.13 -19.95
CA GLY A 216 6.96 12.25 -20.89
C GLY A 216 6.27 13.51 -20.32
N MET A 217 5.11 13.33 -19.67
CA MET A 217 4.39 14.42 -19.03
C MET A 217 5.20 15.04 -17.88
N ALA A 218 5.81 14.22 -17.04
CA ALA A 218 6.61 14.70 -15.91
C ALA A 218 7.85 15.49 -16.40
N ARG A 219 8.56 14.99 -17.42
CA ARG A 219 9.69 15.72 -18.02
C ARG A 219 9.25 17.04 -18.65
N GLY A 220 8.12 17.05 -19.35
CA GLY A 220 7.56 18.27 -19.93
C GLY A 220 7.24 19.33 -18.88
N ILE A 221 6.63 18.91 -17.75
CA ILE A 221 6.26 19.82 -16.66
C ILE A 221 7.50 20.33 -15.90
N LEU A 222 8.44 19.45 -15.57
CA LEU A 222 9.56 19.77 -14.69
C LEU A 222 10.76 20.38 -15.40
N PHE A 223 11.00 20.03 -16.68
CA PHE A 223 12.21 20.41 -17.41
C PHE A 223 11.92 21.13 -18.73
N GLY A 224 10.66 21.32 -19.09
CA GLY A 224 10.29 21.97 -20.37
C GLY A 224 10.59 21.10 -21.60
N GLU A 225 10.85 19.81 -21.44
CA GLU A 225 11.08 18.90 -22.56
C GLU A 225 9.78 18.67 -23.33
N VAL A 226 9.73 19.12 -24.59
CA VAL A 226 8.63 18.79 -25.49
C VAL A 226 8.74 17.31 -25.85
N ALA A 227 7.68 16.53 -25.61
CA ALA A 227 7.62 15.13 -26.00
C ALA A 227 7.90 15.05 -27.51
N SER A 228 9.06 14.51 -27.92
CA SER A 228 9.35 14.22 -29.33
C SER A 228 8.30 13.23 -29.80
N GLN A 229 7.40 13.69 -30.64
CA GLN A 229 6.45 12.83 -31.37
C GLN A 229 7.28 11.91 -32.28
N ARG A 230 7.34 10.61 -31.94
CA ARG A 230 7.73 9.55 -32.87
C ARG A 230 6.54 8.67 -33.17
#